data_7e68cec078cee60b1ab87b4f2fa7e524
#
_entry.id   7e68cec078cee60b1ab87b4f2fa7e524
#
_cell.length_a   1.000
_cell.length_b   1.000
_cell.length_c   1.000
_cell.angle_alpha   90.00
_cell.angle_beta   90.00
_cell.angle_gamma   90.00
#
_symmetry.space_group_name_H-M   'P 1'
#
loop_
_entity.id
_entity.type
_entity.pdbx_description
1 polymer ?
#
loop_
_entity_poly.entity_id
_entity_poly.type
_entity_poly.pdbx_seq_one_letter_code
_entity_poly.pdbx_strand_id
1 'polypeptide(L)'
;VYRQGNEIIEIPNTCPMDLSKVPFVYKDMKDFENKIIYYETSRGCPFSCSYCLSSIDKRIRFRDIDIVKKELQFFLDNNTAQVKFVDRTFNCNKNHAMEIWQYIKDHDNGITNFHFEIAADLTTKEELELMKTMRPGLIQLEIGVQSTNEKTLEAINRKTDIKEIEEITSIIKKGKNIHQHLDLIVGLPYEDYQSFGKSFNDV
;
A
#
# COMPACT_ATOMS: atom_id res chain seq x y z
N VAL A 1 -14.90 20.21 -13.15
CA VAL A 1 -14.75 21.34 -14.08
C VAL A 1 -15.32 20.92 -15.42
N TYR A 2 -16.22 21.72 -16.01
CA TYR A 2 -16.78 21.48 -17.33
C TYR A 2 -16.99 22.80 -18.09
N ARG A 3 -17.10 22.74 -19.41
CA ARG A 3 -17.40 23.91 -20.24
C ARG A 3 -18.88 23.99 -20.52
N GLN A 4 -19.47 25.19 -20.33
CA GLN A 4 -20.82 25.52 -20.72
C GLN A 4 -20.77 26.74 -21.63
N GLY A 5 -20.91 26.54 -22.94
CA GLY A 5 -20.68 27.59 -23.93
C GLY A 5 -19.24 28.07 -23.91
N ASN A 6 -19.00 29.35 -23.64
CA ASN A 6 -17.66 29.95 -23.52
C ASN A 6 -17.14 30.04 -22.08
N GLU A 7 -17.92 29.58 -21.10
CA GLU A 7 -17.55 29.65 -19.69
C GLU A 7 -17.00 28.32 -19.20
N ILE A 8 -16.02 28.39 -18.27
CA ILE A 8 -15.52 27.24 -17.53
C ILE A 8 -16.19 27.26 -16.17
N ILE A 9 -16.99 26.24 -15.91
CA ILE A 9 -17.70 26.05 -14.65
C ILE A 9 -16.88 25.13 -13.73
N GLU A 10 -16.53 25.63 -12.57
CA GLU A 10 -15.86 24.88 -11.53
C GLU A 10 -16.85 24.47 -10.45
N ILE A 11 -17.02 23.17 -10.25
CA ILE A 11 -17.81 22.65 -9.13
C ILE A 11 -16.82 22.32 -8.00
N PRO A 12 -16.85 23.05 -6.90
CA PRO A 12 -15.96 22.75 -5.77
C PRO A 12 -16.30 21.37 -5.21
N ASN A 13 -15.27 20.56 -5.00
CA ASN A 13 -15.42 19.25 -4.35
C ASN A 13 -15.62 19.46 -2.85
N THR A 14 -16.85 19.57 -2.39
CA THR A 14 -17.18 19.96 -1.02
C THR A 14 -17.29 18.80 -0.05
N CYS A 15 -17.48 17.57 -0.54
CA CYS A 15 -17.66 16.40 0.33
C CYS A 15 -16.86 15.21 -0.19
N PRO A 16 -15.96 14.64 0.62
CA PRO A 16 -15.26 13.41 0.26
C PRO A 16 -16.25 12.25 0.16
N MET A 17 -16.10 11.43 -0.88
CA MET A 17 -16.93 10.24 -1.07
C MET A 17 -16.70 9.24 0.05
N ASP A 18 -17.78 8.67 0.58
CA ASP A 18 -17.76 7.52 1.47
C ASP A 18 -17.40 6.26 0.65
N LEU A 19 -16.24 5.65 0.96
CA LEU A 19 -15.76 4.49 0.23
C LEU A 19 -16.65 3.26 0.40
N SER A 20 -17.40 3.17 1.48
CA SER A 20 -18.34 2.07 1.71
C SER A 20 -19.54 2.07 0.75
N LYS A 21 -19.78 3.23 0.07
CA LYS A 21 -20.80 3.36 -0.96
C LYS A 21 -20.31 3.05 -2.38
N VAL A 22 -19.01 2.83 -2.55
CA VAL A 22 -18.44 2.44 -3.85
C VAL A 22 -18.87 1.00 -4.13
N PRO A 23 -19.52 0.70 -5.28
CA PRO A 23 -19.95 -0.64 -5.58
C PRO A 23 -18.75 -1.57 -5.83
N PHE A 24 -18.87 -2.82 -5.38
CA PHE A 24 -17.92 -3.86 -5.73
C PHE A 24 -18.09 -4.25 -7.20
N VAL A 25 -17.03 -4.11 -7.98
CA VAL A 25 -17.09 -4.24 -9.44
C VAL A 25 -16.85 -5.67 -9.95
N TYR A 26 -16.23 -6.52 -9.14
CA TYR A 26 -15.89 -7.89 -9.51
C TYR A 26 -17.07 -8.83 -9.25
N LYS A 27 -17.95 -8.99 -10.25
CA LYS A 27 -19.13 -9.86 -10.14
C LYS A 27 -18.91 -11.27 -10.71
N ASP A 28 -18.04 -11.39 -11.69
CA ASP A 28 -17.61 -12.63 -12.31
C ASP A 28 -16.11 -12.56 -12.56
N MET A 29 -15.37 -13.58 -12.08
CA MET A 29 -13.90 -13.62 -12.21
C MET A 29 -13.42 -14.18 -13.54
N LYS A 30 -14.31 -14.71 -14.41
CA LYS A 30 -13.92 -15.26 -15.73
C LYS A 30 -13.23 -14.25 -16.63
N ASP A 31 -13.68 -12.99 -16.60
CA ASP A 31 -13.08 -11.92 -17.40
C ASP A 31 -11.71 -11.46 -16.86
N PHE A 32 -11.33 -11.96 -15.68
CA PHE A 32 -10.11 -11.56 -14.96
C PHE A 32 -9.10 -12.70 -14.82
N GLU A 33 -9.30 -13.81 -15.49
CA GLU A 33 -8.31 -14.90 -15.52
C GLU A 33 -6.94 -14.40 -15.98
N ASN A 34 -5.90 -14.75 -15.22
CA ASN A 34 -4.50 -14.31 -15.43
C ASN A 34 -4.28 -12.80 -15.37
N LYS A 35 -5.16 -12.06 -14.70
CA LYS A 35 -4.99 -10.63 -14.46
C LYS A 35 -4.76 -10.35 -12.98
N ILE A 36 -3.96 -9.31 -12.71
CA ILE A 36 -3.84 -8.75 -11.36
C ILE A 36 -5.14 -7.99 -11.06
N ILE A 37 -5.74 -8.29 -9.92
CA ILE A 37 -6.92 -7.60 -9.43
C ILE A 37 -6.48 -6.42 -8.56
N TYR A 38 -7.01 -5.23 -8.84
CA TYR A 38 -6.75 -4.04 -8.03
C TYR A 38 -7.92 -3.82 -7.07
N TYR A 39 -7.59 -3.63 -5.80
CA TYR A 39 -8.58 -3.48 -4.74
C TYR A 39 -8.21 -2.31 -3.81
N GLU A 40 -9.18 -1.51 -3.39
CA GLU A 40 -8.98 -0.34 -2.53
C GLU A 40 -9.82 -0.45 -1.27
N THR A 41 -9.15 -0.36 -0.10
CA THR A 41 -9.83 -0.34 1.20
C THR A 41 -9.70 1.01 1.91
N SER A 42 -8.72 1.81 1.50
CA SER A 42 -8.53 3.17 2.00
C SER A 42 -8.09 4.13 0.91
N ARG A 43 -8.43 5.39 1.06
CA ARG A 43 -8.03 6.47 0.16
C ARG A 43 -7.51 7.66 0.93
N GLY A 44 -6.42 8.27 0.43
CA GLY A 44 -5.66 9.32 1.07
C GLY A 44 -4.33 8.79 1.59
N CYS A 45 -3.44 9.71 1.99
CA CYS A 45 -2.13 9.36 2.54
C CYS A 45 -1.78 10.33 3.66
N PRO A 46 -1.25 9.87 4.81
CA PRO A 46 -0.88 10.76 5.92
C PRO A 46 0.38 11.58 5.64
N PHE A 47 1.19 11.12 4.69
CA PHE A 47 2.48 11.74 4.37
C PHE A 47 2.35 12.94 3.43
N SER A 48 3.43 13.73 3.34
CA SER A 48 3.49 14.99 2.59
C SER A 48 4.64 15.00 1.58
N CYS A 49 5.01 13.83 1.04
CA CYS A 49 6.10 13.73 0.09
C CYS A 49 5.87 14.64 -1.11
N SER A 50 6.83 15.51 -1.43
CA SER A 50 6.67 16.58 -2.42
C SER A 50 6.53 16.09 -3.87
N TYR A 51 6.98 14.90 -4.17
CA TYR A 51 6.88 14.26 -5.50
C TYR A 51 5.60 13.49 -5.71
N CYS A 52 4.80 13.25 -4.65
CA CYS A 52 3.68 12.32 -4.70
C CYS A 52 2.33 13.03 -4.76
N LEU A 53 1.51 12.73 -5.77
CA LEU A 53 0.16 13.26 -5.90
C LEU A 53 -0.77 12.85 -4.75
N SER A 54 -0.52 11.70 -4.11
CA SER A 54 -1.34 11.24 -2.97
C SER A 54 -1.19 12.14 -1.74
N SER A 55 -0.15 12.98 -1.69
CA SER A 55 0.04 13.97 -0.62
C SER A 55 -0.96 15.15 -0.65
N ILE A 56 -1.72 15.29 -1.74
CA ILE A 56 -2.72 16.36 -1.91
C ILE A 56 -3.95 16.10 -1.04
N ASP A 57 -4.43 14.86 -0.98
CA ASP A 57 -5.59 14.48 -0.14
C ASP A 57 -5.11 13.76 1.13
N LYS A 58 -4.98 14.52 2.21
CA LYS A 58 -4.55 14.02 3.52
C LYS A 58 -5.68 13.43 4.36
N ARG A 59 -6.91 13.49 3.87
CA ARG A 59 -8.08 12.91 4.55
C ARG A 59 -8.14 11.43 4.25
N ILE A 60 -7.61 10.62 5.17
CA ILE A 60 -7.68 9.18 5.04
C ILE A 60 -9.11 8.72 5.32
N ARG A 61 -9.68 7.96 4.41
CA ARG A 61 -11.02 7.37 4.50
C ARG A 61 -10.89 5.88 4.33
N PHE A 62 -11.59 5.14 5.14
CA PHE A 62 -11.58 3.68 5.11
C PHE A 62 -12.94 3.17 4.62
N ARG A 63 -12.91 2.09 3.87
CA ARG A 63 -14.08 1.28 3.56
C ARG A 63 -14.47 0.50 4.82
N ASP A 64 -15.78 0.33 5.02
CA ASP A 64 -16.29 -0.47 6.14
C ASP A 64 -15.66 -1.86 6.17
N ILE A 65 -15.17 -2.28 7.33
CA ILE A 65 -14.37 -3.49 7.46
C ILE A 65 -15.18 -4.77 7.18
N ASP A 66 -16.47 -4.79 7.48
CA ASP A 66 -17.33 -5.95 7.22
C ASP A 66 -17.61 -6.09 5.71
N ILE A 67 -17.67 -4.96 4.98
CA ILE A 67 -17.75 -4.96 3.52
C ILE A 67 -16.43 -5.48 2.96
N VAL A 68 -15.28 -4.99 3.44
CA VAL A 68 -13.96 -5.45 3.02
C VAL A 68 -13.81 -6.95 3.20
N LYS A 69 -14.17 -7.49 4.37
CA LYS A 69 -14.10 -8.93 4.65
C LYS A 69 -14.94 -9.77 3.69
N LYS A 70 -16.15 -9.32 3.35
CA LYS A 70 -17.00 -9.99 2.35
C LYS A 70 -16.40 -9.99 0.95
N GLU A 71 -15.79 -8.88 0.56
CA GLU A 71 -15.15 -8.75 -0.74
C GLU A 71 -13.85 -9.56 -0.83
N LEU A 72 -13.08 -9.63 0.25
CA LEU A 72 -11.92 -10.52 0.34
C LEU A 72 -12.32 -11.99 0.26
N GLN A 73 -13.41 -12.38 0.94
CA GLN A 73 -13.94 -13.73 0.85
C GLN A 73 -14.31 -14.10 -0.59
N PHE A 74 -14.91 -13.17 -1.34
CA PHE A 74 -15.21 -13.37 -2.75
C PHE A 74 -13.93 -13.69 -3.56
N PHE A 75 -12.83 -12.99 -3.34
CA PHE A 75 -11.56 -13.29 -4.03
C PHE A 75 -11.00 -14.65 -3.63
N LEU A 76 -11.07 -15.00 -2.36
CA LEU A 76 -10.62 -16.30 -1.84
C LEU A 76 -11.45 -17.45 -2.39
N ASP A 77 -12.78 -17.32 -2.43
CA ASP A 77 -13.70 -18.35 -2.94
C ASP A 77 -13.54 -18.57 -4.45
N ASN A 78 -13.13 -17.54 -5.18
CA ASN A 78 -12.85 -17.62 -6.62
C ASN A 78 -11.40 -18.00 -6.97
N ASN A 79 -10.57 -18.35 -5.97
CA ASN A 79 -9.17 -18.71 -6.17
C ASN A 79 -8.39 -17.64 -6.97
N THR A 80 -8.66 -16.36 -6.70
CA THR A 80 -8.02 -15.25 -7.38
C THR A 80 -6.51 -15.31 -7.16
N ALA A 81 -5.72 -15.38 -8.22
CA ALA A 81 -4.28 -15.60 -8.12
C ALA A 81 -3.58 -14.45 -7.36
N GLN A 82 -3.90 -13.20 -7.69
CA GLN A 82 -3.30 -12.04 -7.05
C GLN A 82 -4.28 -10.88 -6.90
N VAL A 83 -4.34 -10.31 -5.69
CA VAL A 83 -5.07 -9.08 -5.36
C VAL A 83 -4.06 -8.02 -4.91
N LYS A 84 -3.87 -6.97 -5.70
CA LYS A 84 -3.03 -5.83 -5.34
C LYS A 84 -3.89 -4.74 -4.71
N PHE A 85 -3.60 -4.43 -3.45
CA PHE A 85 -4.17 -3.28 -2.78
C PHE A 85 -3.55 -2.00 -3.34
N VAL A 86 -4.39 -1.00 -3.62
CA VAL A 86 -3.95 0.31 -4.11
C VAL A 86 -4.01 1.39 -3.03
N ASP A 87 -4.16 0.98 -1.80
CA ASP A 87 -4.05 1.81 -0.59
C ASP A 87 -2.63 2.37 -0.51
N ARG A 88 -2.48 3.70 -0.47
CA ARG A 88 -1.18 4.38 -0.59
C ARG A 88 -0.23 4.19 0.59
N THR A 89 -0.76 3.81 1.73
CA THR A 89 -0.02 3.43 2.94
C THR A 89 -0.95 2.53 3.73
N PHE A 90 -0.99 1.27 3.37
CA PHE A 90 -1.98 0.32 3.90
C PHE A 90 -1.98 0.25 5.43
N ASN A 91 -0.79 0.24 6.04
CA ASN A 91 -0.62 0.14 7.49
C ASN A 91 -0.65 1.49 8.22
N CYS A 92 -1.16 2.56 7.60
CA CYS A 92 -1.31 3.86 8.28
C CYS A 92 -2.35 3.84 9.42
N ASN A 93 -3.22 2.83 9.44
CA ASN A 93 -4.12 2.53 10.55
C ASN A 93 -3.90 1.07 10.96
N LYS A 94 -3.22 0.87 12.11
CA LYS A 94 -2.89 -0.45 12.64
C LYS A 94 -4.11 -1.36 12.78
N ASN A 95 -5.21 -0.87 13.32
CA ASN A 95 -6.39 -1.72 13.56
C ASN A 95 -6.98 -2.22 12.25
N HIS A 96 -7.09 -1.34 11.25
CA HIS A 96 -7.59 -1.70 9.92
C HIS A 96 -6.68 -2.74 9.24
N ALA A 97 -5.37 -2.51 9.27
CA ALA A 97 -4.38 -3.43 8.71
C ALA A 97 -4.42 -4.80 9.39
N MET A 98 -4.40 -4.82 10.73
CA MET A 98 -4.43 -6.05 11.52
C MET A 98 -5.70 -6.87 11.28
N GLU A 99 -6.87 -6.22 11.17
CA GLU A 99 -8.13 -6.92 10.89
C GLU A 99 -8.13 -7.57 9.51
N ILE A 100 -7.59 -6.89 8.49
CA ILE A 100 -7.48 -7.44 7.14
C ILE A 100 -6.47 -8.58 7.10
N TRP A 101 -5.27 -8.38 7.63
CA TRP A 101 -4.22 -9.41 7.64
C TRP A 101 -4.63 -10.64 8.44
N GLN A 102 -5.29 -10.46 9.59
CA GLN A 102 -5.82 -11.59 10.37
C GLN A 102 -6.89 -12.33 9.56
N TYR A 103 -7.81 -11.60 8.92
CA TYR A 103 -8.87 -12.20 8.12
C TYR A 103 -8.35 -13.06 6.97
N ILE A 104 -7.42 -12.52 6.15
CA ILE A 104 -6.85 -13.27 5.01
C ILE A 104 -6.02 -14.48 5.47
N LYS A 105 -5.36 -14.38 6.63
CA LYS A 105 -4.63 -15.49 7.23
C LYS A 105 -5.58 -16.63 7.66
N ASP A 106 -6.66 -16.26 8.33
CA ASP A 106 -7.61 -17.25 8.90
C ASP A 106 -8.46 -17.94 7.81
N HIS A 107 -8.61 -17.29 6.64
CA HIS A 107 -9.38 -17.80 5.50
C HIS A 107 -8.50 -18.17 4.30
N ASP A 108 -7.18 -18.32 4.52
CA ASP A 108 -6.23 -18.61 3.44
C ASP A 108 -6.61 -19.87 2.67
N ASN A 109 -6.83 -19.72 1.36
CA ASN A 109 -7.14 -20.82 0.44
C ASN A 109 -5.92 -21.53 -0.14
N GLY A 110 -4.69 -21.14 0.27
CA GLY A 110 -3.44 -21.69 -0.22
C GLY A 110 -3.01 -21.23 -1.62
N ILE A 111 -3.81 -20.37 -2.28
CA ILE A 111 -3.61 -19.93 -3.67
C ILE A 111 -3.41 -18.43 -3.75
N THR A 112 -4.35 -17.64 -3.18
CA THR A 112 -4.40 -16.20 -3.36
C THR A 112 -3.20 -15.52 -2.71
N ASN A 113 -2.57 -14.61 -3.46
CA ASN A 113 -1.55 -13.68 -2.98
C ASN A 113 -2.16 -12.28 -2.83
N PHE A 114 -1.88 -11.62 -1.73
CA PHE A 114 -2.29 -10.24 -1.47
C PHE A 114 -1.06 -9.33 -1.41
N HIS A 115 -1.05 -8.30 -2.24
CA HIS A 115 0.05 -7.35 -2.36
C HIS A 115 -0.34 -6.02 -1.71
N PHE A 116 0.50 -5.51 -0.80
CA PHE A 116 0.26 -4.29 -0.03
C PHE A 116 1.41 -3.30 -0.17
N GLU A 117 1.08 -2.01 -0.35
CA GLU A 117 2.02 -0.89 -0.21
C GLU A 117 2.04 -0.42 1.24
N ILE A 118 3.16 -0.57 1.93
CA ILE A 118 3.30 -0.22 3.35
C ILE A 118 4.41 0.81 3.61
N ALA A 119 4.32 1.49 4.76
CA ALA A 119 5.45 2.20 5.35
C ALA A 119 6.07 1.28 6.43
N ALA A 120 7.29 0.81 6.19
CA ALA A 120 7.92 -0.16 7.09
C ALA A 120 8.16 0.42 8.49
N ASP A 121 8.52 1.70 8.59
CA ASP A 121 8.71 2.45 9.82
C ASP A 121 7.42 2.70 10.64
N LEU A 122 6.25 2.32 10.12
CA LEU A 122 4.98 2.27 10.87
C LEU A 122 4.65 0.86 11.37
N THR A 123 5.43 -0.15 10.99
CA THR A 123 5.11 -1.56 11.29
C THR A 123 5.37 -1.87 12.76
N THR A 124 4.35 -2.34 13.45
CA THR A 124 4.42 -2.66 14.88
C THR A 124 4.91 -4.10 15.13
N LYS A 125 5.31 -4.37 16.37
CA LYS A 125 5.74 -5.73 16.78
C LYS A 125 4.61 -6.75 16.61
N GLU A 126 3.38 -6.36 16.91
CA GLU A 126 2.21 -7.24 16.77
C GLU A 126 1.93 -7.59 15.31
N GLU A 127 2.10 -6.62 14.40
CA GLU A 127 2.00 -6.86 12.95
C GLU A 127 3.08 -7.82 12.47
N LEU A 128 4.33 -7.65 12.93
CA LEU A 128 5.43 -8.58 12.61
C LEU A 128 5.17 -10.00 13.13
N GLU A 129 4.65 -10.15 14.37
CA GLU A 129 4.32 -11.46 14.92
C GLU A 129 3.19 -12.12 14.11
N LEU A 130 2.17 -11.37 13.69
CA LEU A 130 1.14 -11.89 12.81
C LEU A 130 1.72 -12.35 11.46
N MET A 131 2.55 -11.51 10.83
CA MET A 131 3.20 -11.80 9.54
C MET A 131 4.05 -13.07 9.58
N LYS A 132 4.78 -13.33 10.67
CA LYS A 132 5.59 -14.55 10.85
C LYS A 132 4.75 -15.84 10.79
N THR A 133 3.48 -15.77 11.11
CA THR A 133 2.58 -16.93 11.14
C THR A 133 1.85 -17.18 9.81
N MET A 134 2.05 -16.33 8.82
CA MET A 134 1.42 -16.44 7.51
C MET A 134 2.11 -17.48 6.63
N ARG A 135 1.35 -18.11 5.76
CA ARG A 135 1.87 -19.02 4.72
C ARG A 135 2.86 -18.28 3.80
N PRO A 136 3.95 -18.94 3.36
CA PRO A 136 4.79 -18.39 2.30
C PRO A 136 3.96 -18.04 1.05
N GLY A 137 4.07 -16.77 0.60
CA GLY A 137 3.35 -16.26 -0.57
C GLY A 137 1.89 -15.84 -0.32
N LEU A 138 1.40 -15.85 0.94
CA LEU A 138 0.08 -15.27 1.23
C LEU A 138 0.09 -13.77 1.03
N ILE A 139 1.11 -13.09 1.53
CA ILE A 139 1.27 -11.65 1.33
C ILE A 139 2.61 -11.31 0.65
N GLN A 140 2.62 -10.17 0.00
CA GLN A 140 3.78 -9.53 -0.60
C GLN A 140 3.73 -8.04 -0.24
N LEU A 141 4.88 -7.47 0.07
CA LEU A 141 5.00 -6.09 0.52
C LEU A 141 5.80 -5.26 -0.47
N GLU A 142 5.29 -4.08 -0.79
CA GLU A 142 5.98 -3.03 -1.52
C GLU A 142 6.29 -1.90 -0.52
N ILE A 143 7.57 -1.57 -0.38
CA ILE A 143 8.10 -0.67 0.64
C ILE A 143 8.89 0.42 -0.04
N GLY A 144 8.33 1.63 -0.06
CA GLY A 144 9.03 2.78 -0.62
C GLY A 144 10.14 3.25 0.32
N VAL A 145 11.40 3.02 -0.03
CA VAL A 145 12.57 3.62 0.62
C VAL A 145 12.87 4.98 -0.01
N GLN A 146 12.85 5.04 -1.33
CA GLN A 146 13.08 6.17 -2.22
C GLN A 146 14.54 6.58 -2.30
N SER A 147 15.21 6.83 -1.18
CA SER A 147 16.64 7.16 -1.06
C SER A 147 17.09 6.89 0.38
N THR A 148 18.38 6.63 0.59
CA THR A 148 19.03 6.61 1.91
C THR A 148 19.81 7.91 2.20
N ASN A 149 19.79 8.88 1.27
CA ASN A 149 20.44 10.17 1.43
C ASN A 149 19.55 11.12 2.24
N GLU A 150 19.99 11.49 3.44
CA GLU A 150 19.25 12.36 4.37
C GLU A 150 18.86 13.71 3.74
N LYS A 151 19.77 14.34 2.96
CA LYS A 151 19.49 15.62 2.29
C LYS A 151 18.39 15.46 1.25
N THR A 152 18.38 14.34 0.54
CA THR A 152 17.33 14.00 -0.43
C THR A 152 15.99 13.80 0.28
N LEU A 153 15.96 13.01 1.36
CA LEU A 153 14.75 12.75 2.15
C LEU A 153 14.16 14.04 2.71
N GLU A 154 15.00 14.94 3.24
CA GLU A 154 14.57 16.25 3.71
C GLU A 154 13.99 17.10 2.57
N ALA A 155 14.67 17.18 1.43
CA ALA A 155 14.24 17.97 0.28
C ALA A 155 12.91 17.50 -0.32
N ILE A 156 12.62 16.21 -0.30
CA ILE A 156 11.36 15.64 -0.78
C ILE A 156 10.29 15.57 0.32
N ASN A 157 10.57 16.17 1.50
CA ASN A 157 9.66 16.16 2.67
C ASN A 157 9.20 14.74 3.05
N ARG A 158 10.09 13.76 2.95
CA ARG A 158 9.82 12.38 3.35
C ARG A 158 10.37 12.14 4.76
N LYS A 159 9.45 12.00 5.70
CA LYS A 159 9.76 11.67 7.09
C LYS A 159 9.76 10.16 7.21
N THR A 160 10.94 9.57 7.27
CA THR A 160 11.14 8.13 7.43
C THR A 160 12.44 7.88 8.19
N ASP A 161 12.49 6.82 8.97
CA ASP A 161 13.70 6.36 9.64
C ASP A 161 14.29 5.17 8.86
N ILE A 162 15.41 5.39 8.19
CA ILE A 162 16.08 4.38 7.37
C ILE A 162 16.56 3.19 8.21
N LYS A 163 17.01 3.43 9.45
CA LYS A 163 17.45 2.35 10.34
C LYS A 163 16.28 1.46 10.76
N GLU A 164 15.14 2.08 11.03
CA GLU A 164 13.92 1.35 11.37
C GLU A 164 13.42 0.52 10.17
N ILE A 165 13.48 1.09 8.95
CA ILE A 165 13.18 0.32 7.72
C ILE A 165 14.13 -0.89 7.60
N GLU A 166 15.44 -0.70 7.77
CA GLU A 166 16.45 -1.78 7.71
C GLU A 166 16.15 -2.87 8.75
N GLU A 167 15.85 -2.49 9.97
CA GLU A 167 15.51 -3.44 11.04
C GLU A 167 14.26 -4.26 10.70
N ILE A 168 13.17 -3.59 10.33
CA ILE A 168 11.89 -4.22 10.01
C ILE A 168 12.01 -5.14 8.80
N THR A 169 12.63 -4.67 7.71
CA THR A 169 12.82 -5.48 6.50
C THR A 169 13.71 -6.69 6.75
N SER A 170 14.75 -6.56 7.59
CA SER A 170 15.59 -7.66 8.03
C SER A 170 14.81 -8.71 8.85
N ILE A 171 13.91 -8.27 9.73
CA ILE A 171 13.05 -9.19 10.51
C ILE A 171 12.14 -9.97 9.58
N ILE A 172 11.49 -9.30 8.64
CA ILE A 172 10.58 -9.93 7.66
C ILE A 172 11.37 -10.91 6.77
N LYS A 173 12.55 -10.52 6.28
CA LYS A 173 13.44 -11.35 5.46
C LYS A 173 13.83 -12.66 6.16
N LYS A 174 14.10 -12.60 7.47
CA LYS A 174 14.43 -13.79 8.28
C LYS A 174 13.27 -14.78 8.36
N GLY A 175 12.04 -14.33 8.24
CA GLY A 175 10.84 -15.17 8.21
C GLY A 175 10.73 -16.06 6.97
N LYS A 176 11.31 -15.65 5.84
CA LYS A 176 11.35 -16.36 4.54
C LYS A 176 9.97 -16.70 3.95
N ASN A 177 8.92 -16.06 4.41
CA ASN A 177 7.55 -16.33 4.00
C ASN A 177 6.90 -15.16 3.25
N ILE A 178 7.48 -13.96 3.29
CA ILE A 178 6.96 -12.75 2.67
C ILE A 178 7.99 -12.20 1.68
N HIS A 179 7.55 -12.00 0.45
CA HIS A 179 8.35 -11.30 -0.56
C HIS A 179 8.27 -9.80 -0.33
N GLN A 180 9.42 -9.13 -0.40
CA GLN A 180 9.54 -7.68 -0.21
C GLN A 180 10.11 -7.05 -1.48
N HIS A 181 9.47 -5.97 -1.94
CA HIS A 181 10.01 -5.05 -2.92
C HIS A 181 10.41 -3.77 -2.20
N LEU A 182 11.65 -3.35 -2.37
CA LEU A 182 12.20 -2.12 -1.82
C LEU A 182 12.41 -1.14 -2.98
N ASP A 183 11.67 -0.03 -2.98
CA ASP A 183 11.64 0.89 -4.11
C ASP A 183 12.55 2.09 -3.88
N LEU A 184 13.35 2.42 -4.91
CA LEU A 184 14.17 3.62 -4.98
C LEU A 184 13.71 4.50 -6.14
N ILE A 185 13.83 5.83 -5.99
CA ILE A 185 13.53 6.80 -7.05
C ILE A 185 14.83 7.42 -7.56
N VAL A 186 15.07 7.31 -8.86
CA VAL A 186 16.21 7.96 -9.54
C VAL A 186 15.86 9.41 -9.87
N GLY A 187 16.82 10.32 -9.68
CA GLY A 187 16.67 11.71 -10.09
C GLY A 187 16.01 12.62 -9.06
N LEU A 188 16.00 12.21 -7.80
CA LEU A 188 15.57 13.06 -6.69
C LEU A 188 16.55 14.22 -6.44
N PRO A 189 16.09 15.35 -5.84
CA PRO A 189 16.99 16.46 -5.48
C PRO A 189 18.15 15.99 -4.59
N TYR A 190 19.34 16.55 -4.79
CA TYR A 190 20.59 16.24 -4.07
C TYR A 190 21.07 14.79 -4.22
N GLU A 191 20.58 14.07 -5.20
CA GLU A 191 21.03 12.71 -5.51
C GLU A 191 21.75 12.69 -6.88
N ASP A 192 23.02 12.36 -6.85
CA ASP A 192 23.82 12.07 -8.03
C ASP A 192 23.99 10.56 -8.23
N TYR A 193 24.74 10.18 -9.26
CA TYR A 193 25.00 8.76 -9.56
C TYR A 193 25.66 8.02 -8.40
N GLN A 194 26.56 8.69 -7.66
CA GLN A 194 27.28 8.04 -6.56
C GLN A 194 26.40 7.87 -5.34
N SER A 195 25.63 8.90 -4.96
CA SER A 195 24.70 8.82 -3.84
C SER A 195 23.55 7.84 -4.11
N PHE A 196 23.04 7.79 -5.35
CA PHE A 196 22.07 6.77 -5.75
C PHE A 196 22.66 5.37 -5.68
N GLY A 197 23.90 5.17 -6.17
CA GLY A 197 24.62 3.90 -6.06
C GLY A 197 24.82 3.46 -4.62
N LYS A 198 25.03 4.41 -3.69
CA LYS A 198 25.05 4.12 -2.26
C LYS A 198 23.67 3.65 -1.76
N SER A 199 22.60 4.41 -2.07
CA SER A 199 21.24 4.03 -1.70
C SER A 199 20.86 2.64 -2.23
N PHE A 200 21.28 2.30 -3.45
CA PHE A 200 21.06 0.97 -4.02
C PHE A 200 21.79 -0.15 -3.27
N ASN A 201 22.99 0.13 -2.77
CA ASN A 201 23.76 -0.87 -2.01
C ASN A 201 23.30 -0.98 -0.54
N ASP A 202 22.66 0.06 -0.01
CA ASP A 202 22.13 0.09 1.36
C ASP A 202 20.85 -0.76 1.50
N VAL A 203 20.10 -0.98 0.42
CA VAL A 203 18.84 -1.78 0.38
C VAL A 203 19.03 -3.14 -0.27
#